data_f32a0d0bef3ef559bef8eac4959d8c7e
#
_entry.id   f32a0d0bef3ef559bef8eac4959d8c7e
#
_cell.length_a   1.000
_cell.length_b   1.000
_cell.length_c   1.000
_cell.angle_alpha   90.00
_cell.angle_beta   90.00
_cell.angle_gamma   90.00
#
_symmetry.space_group_name_H-M   'P 1'
#
loop_
_entity.id
_entity.type
_entity.pdbx_description
1 polymer ?
#
loop_
_entity_poly.entity_id
_entity_poly.type
_entity_poly.pdbx_seq_one_letter_code
_entity_poly.pdbx_strand_id
1 'polypeptide(L)'
;MMRLFARVMLAMCLAVVVGFHAQAQTKPKVTTSGPDFPKTALFVGNSFFYYNNGMPGHLSFMERAAYPENKAAYRNTMATIGGSGLDWHDMENLLRAGGLGAYSFDEQNNVVFNKPGRQYDAVVMMDCSQCPIHPQLKDAFATFARKDSEIVRAHGMRPVLFMSWAYADKPEMTEALAEAYTIAGNANDALVIPAGLAFARVRKLQPELNLYAPDKRHPSPAGTYLATCVTFAALTGRSPVGNSYTMGLDAPTVELLQKAAWDTVQEYYGL
;
A
#
# COMPACT_ATOMS: atom_id res chain seq x y z
N MET A 1 -12.13 -55.81 64.56
CA MET A 1 -11.85 -54.38 64.66
C MET A 1 -10.88 -54.02 63.53
N MET A 2 -11.42 -53.58 62.43
CA MET A 2 -10.65 -53.22 61.27
C MET A 2 -10.84 -51.73 60.94
N ARG A 3 -9.82 -50.87 61.09
CA ARG A 3 -9.87 -49.47 60.80
C ARG A 3 -9.54 -49.25 59.30
N LEU A 4 -10.54 -48.78 58.57
CA LEU A 4 -10.46 -48.44 57.19
C LEU A 4 -9.80 -47.05 57.03
N PHE A 5 -8.63 -46.99 56.46
CA PHE A 5 -7.99 -45.71 56.07
C PHE A 5 -8.49 -45.28 54.69
N ALA A 6 -9.32 -44.23 54.63
CA ALA A 6 -9.68 -43.56 53.40
C ALA A 6 -8.55 -42.62 53.00
N ARG A 7 -7.91 -42.91 51.85
CA ARG A 7 -6.97 -41.99 51.19
C ARG A 7 -7.75 -41.06 50.28
N VAL A 8 -7.81 -39.79 50.65
CA VAL A 8 -8.30 -38.73 49.77
C VAL A 8 -7.16 -38.33 48.86
N MET A 9 -7.26 -38.68 47.58
CA MET A 9 -6.37 -38.12 46.52
C MET A 9 -6.93 -36.77 46.10
N LEU A 10 -6.24 -35.69 46.46
CA LEU A 10 -6.49 -34.34 45.96
C LEU A 10 -5.82 -34.20 44.59
N ALA A 11 -6.59 -34.32 43.50
CA ALA A 11 -6.13 -34.07 42.16
C ALA A 11 -6.04 -32.54 41.94
N MET A 12 -4.82 -32.02 41.95
CA MET A 12 -4.54 -30.61 41.65
C MET A 12 -4.52 -30.45 40.12
N CYS A 13 -5.65 -30.03 39.51
CA CYS A 13 -5.70 -29.63 38.12
C CYS A 13 -4.94 -28.30 37.97
N LEU A 14 -3.71 -28.36 37.49
CA LEU A 14 -2.97 -27.17 37.02
C LEU A 14 -3.59 -26.73 35.68
N ALA A 15 -4.48 -25.76 35.70
CA ALA A 15 -4.96 -25.09 34.52
C ALA A 15 -3.83 -24.20 34.00
N VAL A 16 -3.10 -24.67 33.00
CA VAL A 16 -2.17 -23.83 32.22
C VAL A 16 -3.01 -22.85 31.41
N VAL A 17 -3.20 -21.65 31.94
CA VAL A 17 -3.76 -20.53 31.18
C VAL A 17 -2.67 -20.10 30.17
N VAL A 18 -2.73 -20.64 28.95
CA VAL A 18 -1.98 -20.11 27.83
C VAL A 18 -2.58 -18.74 27.52
N GLY A 19 -2.02 -17.71 28.11
CA GLY A 19 -2.35 -16.35 27.77
C GLY A 19 -1.93 -16.08 26.33
N PHE A 20 -2.89 -16.08 25.39
CA PHE A 20 -2.69 -15.46 24.10
C PHE A 20 -2.45 -13.98 24.34
N HIS A 21 -1.20 -13.56 24.41
CA HIS A 21 -0.86 -12.17 24.31
C HIS A 21 -1.17 -11.77 22.86
N ALA A 22 -2.31 -11.13 22.64
CA ALA A 22 -2.52 -10.38 21.41
C ALA A 22 -1.41 -9.33 21.37
N GLN A 23 -0.38 -9.55 20.56
CA GLN A 23 0.68 -8.58 20.36
C GLN A 23 0.01 -7.37 19.72
N ALA A 24 0.05 -6.22 20.40
CA ALA A 24 -0.56 -5.01 19.89
C ALA A 24 0.12 -4.69 18.54
N GLN A 25 -0.69 -4.56 17.49
CA GLN A 25 -0.20 -4.22 16.16
C GLN A 25 0.57 -2.91 16.20
N THR A 26 1.75 -2.88 15.60
CA THR A 26 2.58 -1.67 15.52
C THR A 26 1.79 -0.55 14.82
N LYS A 27 1.75 0.63 15.43
CA LYS A 27 1.07 1.79 14.83
C LYS A 27 2.02 2.59 13.94
N PRO A 28 1.54 3.16 12.84
CA PRO A 28 2.35 4.02 11.99
C PRO A 28 2.70 5.32 12.73
N LYS A 29 3.95 5.78 12.61
CA LYS A 29 4.40 7.08 13.13
C LYS A 29 4.05 8.22 12.17
N VAL A 30 4.16 7.96 10.87
CA VAL A 30 3.82 8.92 9.81
C VAL A 30 2.40 8.66 9.37
N THR A 31 1.50 9.62 9.60
CA THR A 31 0.05 9.50 9.33
C THR A 31 -0.45 10.51 8.30
N THR A 32 0.45 11.29 7.72
CA THR A 32 0.13 12.28 6.68
C THR A 32 1.28 12.43 5.71
N SER A 33 0.98 12.74 4.47
CA SER A 33 1.98 13.09 3.45
C SER A 33 2.58 14.49 3.63
N GLY A 34 2.16 15.25 4.67
CA GLY A 34 2.60 16.61 4.96
C GLY A 34 1.58 17.67 4.52
N PRO A 35 1.88 18.97 4.75
CA PRO A 35 0.93 20.05 4.53
C PRO A 35 0.50 20.21 3.06
N ASP A 36 1.43 19.96 2.14
CA ASP A 36 1.16 19.92 0.71
C ASP A 36 1.22 18.47 0.25
N PHE A 37 0.06 17.87 0.00
CA PHE A 37 0.02 16.50 -0.52
C PHE A 37 0.68 16.42 -1.92
N PRO A 38 1.30 15.29 -2.26
CA PRO A 38 2.00 15.14 -3.53
C PRO A 38 1.02 15.19 -4.71
N LYS A 39 1.33 16.05 -5.70
CA LYS A 39 0.60 16.14 -6.97
C LYS A 39 1.19 15.23 -8.04
N THR A 40 2.46 14.88 -7.87
CA THR A 40 3.17 14.00 -8.78
C THR A 40 3.86 12.88 -7.99
N ALA A 41 3.68 11.64 -8.45
CA ALA A 41 4.32 10.50 -7.80
C ALA A 41 4.91 9.53 -8.83
N LEU A 42 6.07 8.95 -8.47
CA LEU A 42 6.64 7.79 -9.15
C LEU A 42 6.29 6.54 -8.35
N PHE A 43 5.67 5.57 -9.02
CA PHE A 43 5.35 4.26 -8.45
C PHE A 43 6.41 3.25 -8.89
N VAL A 44 7.20 2.75 -7.95
CA VAL A 44 8.25 1.76 -8.18
C VAL A 44 7.82 0.43 -7.60
N GLY A 45 7.76 -0.62 -8.43
CA GLY A 45 7.28 -1.93 -7.98
C GLY A 45 7.04 -2.90 -9.14
N ASN A 46 5.94 -3.59 -9.11
CA ASN A 46 5.68 -4.74 -9.97
C ASN A 46 4.25 -4.76 -10.55
N SER A 47 3.80 -5.97 -10.93
CA SER A 47 2.51 -6.18 -11.59
C SER A 47 1.29 -5.70 -10.79
N PHE A 48 1.36 -5.59 -9.50
CA PHE A 48 0.26 -5.06 -8.70
C PHE A 48 -0.05 -3.60 -9.03
N PHE A 49 0.93 -2.85 -9.55
CA PHE A 49 0.72 -1.49 -10.03
C PHE A 49 0.24 -1.41 -11.47
N TYR A 50 0.66 -2.30 -12.38
CA TYR A 50 0.32 -2.15 -13.81
C TYR A 50 -0.89 -2.95 -14.28
N TYR A 51 -1.46 -3.87 -13.49
CA TYR A 51 -2.70 -4.55 -13.86
C TYR A 51 -3.85 -3.57 -14.08
N ASN A 52 -4.81 -3.97 -14.92
CA ASN A 52 -6.02 -3.19 -15.24
C ASN A 52 -5.71 -1.76 -15.72
N ASN A 53 -4.77 -1.62 -16.65
CA ASN A 53 -4.29 -0.36 -17.23
C ASN A 53 -3.50 0.55 -16.27
N GLY A 54 -3.03 0.03 -15.15
CA GLY A 54 -2.13 0.73 -14.25
C GLY A 54 -2.82 1.60 -13.19
N MET A 55 -2.73 1.16 -11.93
CA MET A 55 -3.28 1.88 -10.79
C MET A 55 -2.84 3.35 -10.72
N PRO A 56 -1.57 3.74 -11.01
CA PRO A 56 -1.16 5.15 -10.99
C PRO A 56 -1.91 6.05 -11.98
N GLY A 57 -2.29 5.49 -13.13
CA GLY A 57 -3.15 6.20 -14.11
C GLY A 57 -4.54 6.45 -13.55
N HIS A 58 -5.15 5.46 -12.92
CA HIS A 58 -6.45 5.58 -12.26
C HIS A 58 -6.41 6.59 -11.11
N LEU A 59 -5.30 6.62 -10.35
CA LEU A 59 -5.08 7.65 -9.32
C LEU A 59 -5.11 9.06 -9.92
N SER A 60 -4.40 9.28 -11.03
CA SER A 60 -4.42 10.58 -11.70
C SER A 60 -5.82 11.00 -12.16
N PHE A 61 -6.65 10.07 -12.63
CA PHE A 61 -8.05 10.37 -12.97
C PHE A 61 -8.89 10.70 -11.74
N MET A 62 -8.72 9.99 -10.64
CA MET A 62 -9.41 10.25 -9.37
C MET A 62 -9.02 11.62 -8.78
N GLU A 63 -7.74 11.97 -8.81
CA GLU A 63 -7.22 13.27 -8.38
C GLU A 63 -7.78 14.41 -9.24
N ARG A 64 -7.78 14.24 -10.56
CA ARG A 64 -8.34 15.23 -11.49
C ARG A 64 -9.84 15.42 -11.35
N ALA A 65 -10.56 14.36 -10.96
CA ALA A 65 -11.99 14.44 -10.64
C ALA A 65 -12.24 15.19 -9.32
N ALA A 66 -11.37 15.00 -8.33
CA ALA A 66 -11.45 15.69 -7.04
C ALA A 66 -11.00 17.16 -7.10
N TYR A 67 -10.10 17.51 -8.03
CA TYR A 67 -9.49 18.84 -8.16
C TYR A 67 -9.56 19.35 -9.60
N PRO A 68 -10.75 19.61 -10.14
CA PRO A 68 -10.96 19.95 -11.55
C PRO A 68 -10.26 21.23 -12.00
N GLU A 69 -9.98 22.15 -11.08
CA GLU A 69 -9.28 23.42 -11.33
C GLU A 69 -7.78 23.26 -11.58
N ASN A 70 -7.19 22.14 -11.13
CA ASN A 70 -5.75 21.88 -11.20
C ASN A 70 -5.38 20.59 -11.94
N LYS A 71 -6.20 20.18 -12.90
CA LYS A 71 -6.07 18.87 -13.58
C LYS A 71 -4.67 18.55 -14.11
N ALA A 72 -3.98 19.56 -14.67
CA ALA A 72 -2.65 19.39 -15.25
C ALA A 72 -1.55 19.12 -14.21
N ALA A 73 -1.79 19.45 -12.93
CA ALA A 73 -0.82 19.25 -11.87
C ALA A 73 -0.67 17.79 -11.46
N TYR A 74 -1.73 16.97 -11.64
CA TYR A 74 -1.77 15.59 -11.16
C TYR A 74 -1.23 14.64 -12.21
N ARG A 75 -0.04 14.10 -11.93
CA ARG A 75 0.65 13.16 -12.82
C ARG A 75 1.34 12.07 -12.02
N ASN A 76 0.92 10.84 -12.24
CA ASN A 76 1.51 9.66 -11.64
C ASN A 76 2.17 8.81 -12.74
N THR A 77 3.39 8.40 -12.50
CA THR A 77 4.21 7.61 -13.43
C THR A 77 4.59 6.30 -12.75
N MET A 78 4.84 5.23 -13.50
CA MET A 78 5.31 3.97 -12.92
C MET A 78 6.60 3.50 -13.58
N ALA A 79 7.47 2.90 -12.76
CA ALA A 79 8.63 2.13 -13.15
C ALA A 79 8.48 0.74 -12.55
N THR A 80 8.09 -0.24 -13.37
CA THR A 80 7.67 -1.55 -12.89
C THR A 80 8.39 -2.68 -13.63
N ILE A 81 8.74 -3.73 -12.88
CA ILE A 81 9.29 -4.98 -13.39
C ILE A 81 8.39 -6.10 -12.86
N GLY A 82 7.90 -6.99 -13.74
CA GLY A 82 7.02 -8.09 -13.33
C GLY A 82 7.67 -8.99 -12.29
N GLY A 83 7.01 -9.15 -11.12
CA GLY A 83 7.49 -10.00 -10.03
C GLY A 83 8.65 -9.45 -9.20
N SER A 84 9.09 -8.21 -9.45
CA SER A 84 10.24 -7.62 -8.76
C SER A 84 10.01 -7.39 -7.27
N GLY A 85 11.10 -7.50 -6.51
CA GLY A 85 11.30 -6.83 -5.23
C GLY A 85 11.94 -5.45 -5.43
N LEU A 86 12.11 -4.70 -4.35
CA LEU A 86 12.76 -3.38 -4.38
C LEU A 86 14.24 -3.49 -4.82
N ASP A 87 14.90 -4.58 -4.49
CA ASP A 87 16.30 -4.88 -4.84
C ASP A 87 16.57 -4.99 -6.36
N TRP A 88 15.52 -5.07 -7.19
CA TRP A 88 15.64 -5.13 -8.65
C TRP A 88 15.66 -3.75 -9.31
N HIS A 89 15.32 -2.70 -8.56
CA HIS A 89 15.20 -1.33 -9.08
C HIS A 89 16.45 -0.51 -8.72
N ASP A 90 17.04 0.13 -9.72
CA ASP A 90 18.09 1.12 -9.52
C ASP A 90 17.46 2.49 -9.25
N MET A 91 17.14 2.73 -7.96
CA MET A 91 16.46 3.96 -7.53
C MET A 91 17.24 5.22 -7.89
N GLU A 92 18.58 5.20 -7.77
CA GLU A 92 19.43 6.33 -8.11
C GLU A 92 19.32 6.69 -9.60
N ASN A 93 19.33 5.67 -10.47
CA ASN A 93 19.17 5.89 -11.90
C ASN A 93 17.74 6.33 -12.29
N LEU A 94 16.71 5.85 -11.60
CA LEU A 94 15.33 6.28 -11.84
C LEU A 94 15.10 7.76 -11.49
N LEU A 95 15.77 8.27 -10.44
CA LEU A 95 15.56 9.63 -9.93
C LEU A 95 16.58 10.66 -10.41
N ARG A 96 17.63 10.24 -11.10
CA ARG A 96 18.64 11.16 -11.64
C ARG A 96 18.04 12.19 -12.57
N ALA A 97 18.66 13.36 -12.64
CA ALA A 97 18.28 14.39 -13.59
C ALA A 97 18.39 13.86 -15.05
N GLY A 98 17.35 14.08 -15.85
CA GLY A 98 17.26 13.53 -17.20
C GLY A 98 16.99 12.01 -17.27
N GLY A 99 16.55 11.40 -16.16
CA GLY A 99 16.03 10.04 -16.11
C GLY A 99 14.59 9.94 -16.61
N LEU A 100 13.71 9.32 -15.82
CA LEU A 100 12.29 9.25 -16.17
C LEU A 100 11.67 10.65 -16.28
N GLY A 101 10.84 10.86 -17.31
CA GLY A 101 10.20 12.16 -17.54
C GLY A 101 11.14 13.24 -18.09
N ALA A 102 12.26 12.87 -18.71
CA ALA A 102 13.24 13.82 -19.27
C ALA A 102 12.67 14.71 -20.37
N TYR A 103 11.63 14.29 -21.06
CA TYR A 103 11.00 15.03 -22.16
C TYR A 103 9.49 14.83 -22.17
N SER A 104 8.82 15.72 -22.87
CA SER A 104 7.41 15.67 -23.22
C SER A 104 7.23 15.99 -24.70
N PHE A 105 5.99 15.97 -25.19
CA PHE A 105 5.66 16.45 -26.53
C PHE A 105 4.79 17.70 -26.41
N ASP A 106 5.06 18.70 -27.27
CA ASP A 106 4.19 19.87 -27.43
C ASP A 106 2.94 19.55 -28.29
N GLU A 107 2.09 20.53 -28.50
CA GLU A 107 0.86 20.39 -29.31
C GLU A 107 1.14 20.05 -30.78
N GLN A 108 2.33 20.30 -31.26
CA GLN A 108 2.81 20.00 -32.62
C GLN A 108 3.59 18.68 -32.68
N ASN A 109 3.61 17.89 -31.60
CA ASN A 109 4.35 16.65 -31.44
C ASN A 109 5.90 16.81 -31.53
N ASN A 110 6.43 17.98 -31.24
CA ASN A 110 7.87 18.14 -31.09
C ASN A 110 8.32 17.69 -29.71
N VAL A 111 9.50 17.11 -29.61
CA VAL A 111 10.12 16.75 -28.33
C VAL A 111 10.53 18.02 -27.58
N VAL A 112 10.03 18.17 -26.37
CA VAL A 112 10.41 19.25 -25.46
C VAL A 112 11.09 18.64 -24.23
N PHE A 113 12.37 18.98 -24.03
CA PHE A 113 13.10 18.50 -22.85
C PHE A 113 12.66 19.23 -21.61
N ASN A 114 12.32 18.47 -20.58
CA ASN A 114 11.94 19.01 -19.28
C ASN A 114 13.18 19.60 -18.57
N LYS A 115 12.98 20.66 -17.81
CA LYS A 115 14.09 21.27 -17.04
C LYS A 115 14.58 20.28 -15.98
N PRO A 116 15.90 20.17 -15.76
CA PRO A 116 16.45 19.41 -14.65
C PRO A 116 15.90 19.89 -13.30
N GLY A 117 15.60 18.97 -12.41
CA GLY A 117 15.09 19.30 -11.09
C GLY A 117 14.34 18.11 -10.47
N ARG A 118 13.68 18.37 -9.34
CA ARG A 118 12.83 17.39 -8.68
C ARG A 118 11.69 16.98 -9.63
N GLN A 119 11.67 15.70 -10.02
CA GLN A 119 10.72 15.17 -11.00
C GLN A 119 9.36 14.85 -10.41
N TYR A 120 9.35 14.42 -9.12
CA TYR A 120 8.15 13.99 -8.39
C TYR A 120 8.13 14.58 -6.99
N ASP A 121 6.94 14.68 -6.42
CA ASP A 121 6.76 15.07 -5.01
C ASP A 121 6.97 13.88 -4.08
N ALA A 122 6.62 12.68 -4.54
CA ALA A 122 6.76 11.44 -3.78
C ALA A 122 7.19 10.26 -4.65
N VAL A 123 7.79 9.26 -4.03
CA VAL A 123 8.05 7.94 -4.64
C VAL A 123 7.34 6.88 -3.80
N VAL A 124 6.38 6.20 -4.43
CA VAL A 124 5.60 5.11 -3.82
C VAL A 124 6.25 3.79 -4.19
N MET A 125 6.77 3.10 -3.19
CA MET A 125 7.59 1.91 -3.34
C MET A 125 6.86 0.67 -2.83
N MET A 126 6.87 -0.42 -3.59
CA MET A 126 6.27 -1.70 -3.23
C MET A 126 7.24 -2.83 -3.55
N ASP A 127 7.48 -3.67 -2.57
CA ASP A 127 8.26 -4.89 -2.74
C ASP A 127 7.43 -6.00 -3.41
N CYS A 128 8.02 -7.15 -3.67
CA CYS A 128 7.28 -8.31 -4.15
C CYS A 128 6.15 -8.66 -3.16
N SER A 129 5.10 -9.29 -3.65
CA SER A 129 3.85 -9.48 -2.91
C SER A 129 3.97 -10.18 -1.55
N GLN A 130 5.03 -10.97 -1.35
CA GLN A 130 5.29 -11.69 -0.09
C GLN A 130 6.71 -11.48 0.46
N CYS A 131 7.59 -10.77 -0.25
CA CYS A 131 8.98 -10.56 0.17
C CYS A 131 9.08 -9.99 1.59
N PRO A 132 8.24 -9.04 2.03
CA PRO A 132 8.32 -8.48 3.38
C PRO A 132 8.13 -9.50 4.50
N ILE A 133 7.49 -10.65 4.21
CA ILE A 133 7.21 -11.71 5.19
C ILE A 133 7.87 -13.04 4.85
N HIS A 134 8.57 -13.11 3.71
CA HIS A 134 9.22 -14.34 3.29
C HIS A 134 10.51 -14.60 4.09
N PRO A 135 10.72 -15.80 4.67
CA PRO A 135 11.83 -16.08 5.57
C PRO A 135 13.21 -15.72 5.03
N GLN A 136 13.41 -15.82 3.71
CA GLN A 136 14.70 -15.57 3.04
C GLN A 136 14.80 -14.17 2.42
N LEU A 137 13.69 -13.43 2.25
CA LEU A 137 13.67 -12.16 1.51
C LEU A 137 13.33 -10.94 2.38
N LYS A 138 12.79 -11.15 3.58
CA LYS A 138 12.39 -10.06 4.49
C LYS A 138 13.55 -9.12 4.85
N ASP A 139 14.76 -9.64 4.94
CA ASP A 139 15.95 -8.83 5.24
C ASP A 139 16.37 -7.97 4.03
N ALA A 140 16.19 -8.48 2.81
CA ALA A 140 16.33 -7.70 1.58
C ALA A 140 15.29 -6.58 1.53
N PHE A 141 14.02 -6.87 1.82
CA PHE A 141 12.98 -5.85 1.92
C PHE A 141 13.37 -4.73 2.90
N ALA A 142 13.76 -5.07 4.13
CA ALA A 142 14.15 -4.07 5.13
C ALA A 142 15.35 -3.23 4.67
N THR A 143 16.32 -3.87 4.03
CA THR A 143 17.54 -3.22 3.52
C THR A 143 17.22 -2.22 2.41
N PHE A 144 16.43 -2.64 1.39
CA PHE A 144 16.12 -1.80 0.25
C PHE A 144 15.05 -0.76 0.55
N ALA A 145 14.09 -1.05 1.43
CA ALA A 145 13.16 -0.02 1.93
C ALA A 145 13.92 1.14 2.59
N ARG A 146 14.99 0.86 3.35
CA ARG A 146 15.85 1.89 3.95
C ARG A 146 16.67 2.61 2.88
N LYS A 147 17.46 1.87 2.09
CA LYS A 147 18.35 2.43 1.07
C LYS A 147 17.59 3.34 0.10
N ASP A 148 16.46 2.86 -0.41
CA ASP A 148 15.67 3.60 -1.39
C ASP A 148 14.98 4.81 -0.77
N SER A 149 14.53 4.71 0.49
CA SER A 149 14.00 5.88 1.21
C SER A 149 15.05 6.98 1.42
N GLU A 150 16.31 6.60 1.70
CA GLU A 150 17.43 7.53 1.80
C GLU A 150 17.71 8.22 0.45
N ILE A 151 17.75 7.46 -0.64
CA ILE A 151 17.94 7.98 -2.00
C ILE A 151 16.80 8.95 -2.38
N VAL A 152 15.55 8.54 -2.15
CA VAL A 152 14.37 9.38 -2.44
C VAL A 152 14.47 10.73 -1.73
N ARG A 153 14.86 10.75 -0.45
CA ARG A 153 15.06 12.00 0.30
C ARG A 153 16.22 12.82 -0.22
N ALA A 154 17.34 12.19 -0.59
CA ALA A 154 18.49 12.89 -1.16
C ALA A 154 18.13 13.65 -2.44
N HIS A 155 17.14 13.15 -3.20
CA HIS A 155 16.58 13.83 -4.36
C HIS A 155 15.45 14.83 -4.03
N GLY A 156 15.18 15.12 -2.74
CA GLY A 156 14.18 16.09 -2.28
C GLY A 156 12.73 15.60 -2.42
N MET A 157 12.50 14.29 -2.55
CA MET A 157 11.19 13.65 -2.67
C MET A 157 10.79 12.96 -1.37
N ARG A 158 9.51 12.61 -1.22
CA ARG A 158 8.97 11.92 -0.05
C ARG A 158 8.92 10.41 -0.32
N PRO A 159 9.56 9.56 0.52
CA PRO A 159 9.38 8.12 0.42
C PRO A 159 8.02 7.71 0.98
N VAL A 160 7.34 6.84 0.26
CA VAL A 160 6.07 6.24 0.64
C VAL A 160 6.15 4.74 0.39
N LEU A 161 5.72 3.92 1.34
CA LEU A 161 5.65 2.47 1.17
C LEU A 161 4.21 2.06 0.87
N PHE A 162 4.03 1.19 -0.11
CA PHE A 162 2.73 0.65 -0.47
C PHE A 162 2.60 -0.77 0.08
N MET A 163 1.75 -0.94 1.09
CA MET A 163 1.46 -2.23 1.70
C MET A 163 0.66 -3.10 0.73
N SER A 164 1.30 -4.15 0.19
CA SER A 164 0.62 -5.14 -0.65
C SER A 164 -0.44 -5.91 0.14
N TRP A 165 -1.34 -6.61 -0.56
CA TRP A 165 -2.41 -7.41 0.03
C TRP A 165 -2.07 -8.89 0.10
N ALA A 166 -2.72 -9.59 1.03
CA ALA A 166 -2.69 -11.04 1.14
C ALA A 166 -3.31 -11.70 -0.10
N TYR A 167 -2.82 -12.87 -0.49
CA TYR A 167 -3.46 -13.66 -1.54
C TYR A 167 -4.88 -14.10 -1.13
N ALA A 168 -5.75 -14.32 -2.09
CA ALA A 168 -7.13 -14.71 -1.82
C ALA A 168 -7.24 -16.01 -1.02
N ASP A 169 -6.32 -16.94 -1.23
CA ASP A 169 -6.23 -18.24 -0.57
C ASP A 169 -5.25 -18.28 0.61
N LYS A 170 -4.65 -17.13 0.98
CA LYS A 170 -3.71 -17.00 2.11
C LYS A 170 -4.01 -15.73 2.94
N PRO A 171 -5.22 -15.61 3.50
CA PRO A 171 -5.64 -14.41 4.24
C PRO A 171 -4.78 -14.12 5.49
N GLU A 172 -4.14 -15.13 6.04
CA GLU A 172 -3.22 -15.04 7.18
C GLU A 172 -1.98 -14.16 6.90
N MET A 173 -1.65 -13.90 5.62
CA MET A 173 -0.58 -12.97 5.27
C MET A 173 -0.88 -11.53 5.68
N THR A 174 -2.15 -11.17 5.88
CA THR A 174 -2.58 -9.77 6.09
C THR A 174 -1.88 -9.12 7.27
N GLU A 175 -1.93 -9.75 8.45
CA GLU A 175 -1.35 -9.19 9.68
C GLU A 175 0.16 -9.10 9.58
N ALA A 176 0.80 -10.13 9.04
CA ALA A 176 2.26 -10.15 8.88
C ALA A 176 2.75 -9.08 7.88
N LEU A 177 2.04 -8.88 6.76
CA LEU A 177 2.34 -7.81 5.80
C LEU A 177 2.14 -6.44 6.43
N ALA A 178 1.02 -6.23 7.15
CA ALA A 178 0.75 -4.97 7.83
C ALA A 178 1.83 -4.62 8.84
N GLU A 179 2.26 -5.58 9.65
CA GLU A 179 3.34 -5.39 10.62
C GLU A 179 4.66 -5.07 9.93
N ALA A 180 5.06 -5.85 8.92
CA ALA A 180 6.33 -5.66 8.20
C ALA A 180 6.41 -4.27 7.54
N TYR A 181 5.36 -3.85 6.82
CA TYR A 181 5.34 -2.53 6.19
C TYR A 181 5.27 -1.39 7.20
N THR A 182 4.56 -1.56 8.32
CA THR A 182 4.48 -0.54 9.38
C THR A 182 5.83 -0.36 10.08
N ILE A 183 6.51 -1.45 10.39
CA ILE A 183 7.88 -1.41 10.95
C ILE A 183 8.83 -0.71 9.98
N ALA A 184 8.81 -1.08 8.68
CA ALA A 184 9.64 -0.45 7.67
C ALA A 184 9.31 1.04 7.50
N GLY A 185 8.03 1.42 7.49
CA GLY A 185 7.59 2.81 7.45
C GLY A 185 8.10 3.62 8.63
N ASN A 186 7.98 3.07 9.84
CA ASN A 186 8.43 3.70 11.08
C ASN A 186 9.97 3.84 11.17
N ALA A 187 10.70 2.84 10.66
CA ALA A 187 12.16 2.85 10.65
C ALA A 187 12.72 3.88 9.65
N ASN A 188 11.93 4.20 8.62
CA ASN A 188 12.36 5.06 7.53
C ASN A 188 11.58 6.39 7.46
N ASP A 189 10.84 6.77 8.49
CA ASP A 189 9.96 7.95 8.51
C ASP A 189 9.14 8.11 7.20
N ALA A 190 8.64 6.98 6.68
CA ALA A 190 7.88 6.90 5.44
C ALA A 190 6.40 6.66 5.72
N LEU A 191 5.53 7.34 4.97
CA LEU A 191 4.10 7.07 4.97
C LEU A 191 3.87 5.65 4.44
N VAL A 192 2.94 4.91 5.03
CA VAL A 192 2.54 3.57 4.55
C VAL A 192 1.11 3.61 4.05
N ILE A 193 0.88 3.32 2.78
CA ILE A 193 -0.46 3.18 2.20
C ILE A 193 -1.04 1.81 2.56
N PRO A 194 -2.11 1.71 3.37
CA PRO A 194 -2.57 0.45 3.95
C PRO A 194 -3.50 -0.36 3.00
N ALA A 195 -3.10 -0.55 1.73
CA ALA A 195 -3.95 -1.21 0.74
C ALA A 195 -4.29 -2.66 1.11
N GLY A 196 -3.34 -3.40 1.70
CA GLY A 196 -3.58 -4.77 2.15
C GLY A 196 -4.67 -4.89 3.22
N LEU A 197 -4.72 -3.92 4.14
CA LEU A 197 -5.77 -3.87 5.17
C LEU A 197 -7.14 -3.56 4.57
N ALA A 198 -7.21 -2.70 3.54
CA ALA A 198 -8.46 -2.41 2.84
C ALA A 198 -9.00 -3.63 2.09
N PHE A 199 -8.13 -4.43 1.45
CA PHE A 199 -8.52 -5.70 0.84
C PHE A 199 -9.11 -6.66 1.89
N ALA A 200 -8.46 -6.80 3.04
CA ALA A 200 -8.97 -7.65 4.12
C ALA A 200 -10.34 -7.16 4.65
N ARG A 201 -10.50 -5.84 4.80
CA ARG A 201 -11.77 -5.22 5.21
C ARG A 201 -12.90 -5.53 4.22
N VAL A 202 -12.69 -5.30 2.92
CA VAL A 202 -13.72 -5.54 1.90
C VAL A 202 -14.08 -7.01 1.82
N ARG A 203 -13.11 -7.91 1.87
CA ARG A 203 -13.37 -9.37 1.91
C ARG A 203 -14.22 -9.81 3.10
N LYS A 204 -14.10 -9.13 4.23
CA LYS A 204 -14.94 -9.39 5.41
C LYS A 204 -16.34 -8.79 5.26
N LEU A 205 -16.45 -7.59 4.68
CA LEU A 205 -17.74 -6.89 4.53
C LEU A 205 -18.58 -7.46 3.39
N GLN A 206 -17.94 -7.83 2.28
CA GLN A 206 -18.60 -8.31 1.06
C GLN A 206 -17.81 -9.49 0.46
N PRO A 207 -17.93 -10.71 1.03
CA PRO A 207 -17.15 -11.88 0.61
C PRO A 207 -17.34 -12.25 -0.87
N GLU A 208 -18.52 -11.96 -1.44
CA GLU A 208 -18.88 -12.25 -2.84
C GLU A 208 -18.24 -11.28 -3.84
N LEU A 209 -17.75 -10.11 -3.38
CA LEU A 209 -17.10 -9.18 -4.27
C LEU A 209 -15.67 -9.64 -4.58
N ASN A 210 -15.45 -10.00 -5.83
CA ASN A 210 -14.14 -10.49 -6.26
C ASN A 210 -13.14 -9.34 -6.43
N LEU A 211 -12.14 -9.27 -5.56
CA LEU A 211 -11.03 -8.31 -5.63
C LEU A 211 -9.81 -8.83 -6.39
N TYR A 212 -9.82 -10.08 -6.85
CA TYR A 212 -8.65 -10.76 -7.41
C TYR A 212 -8.88 -11.24 -8.84
N ALA A 213 -7.82 -11.32 -9.60
CA ALA A 213 -7.77 -12.06 -10.84
C ALA A 213 -7.85 -13.58 -10.58
N PRO A 214 -8.05 -14.42 -11.62
CA PRO A 214 -8.14 -15.88 -11.44
C PRO A 214 -6.97 -16.55 -10.75
N ASP A 215 -5.79 -15.93 -10.77
CA ASP A 215 -4.57 -16.43 -10.10
C ASP A 215 -4.57 -16.21 -8.58
N LYS A 216 -5.61 -15.57 -8.03
CA LYS A 216 -5.79 -15.28 -6.61
C LYS A 216 -4.78 -14.31 -5.98
N ARG A 217 -4.02 -13.60 -6.79
CA ARG A 217 -2.92 -12.71 -6.39
C ARG A 217 -3.05 -11.32 -6.95
N HIS A 218 -3.12 -11.22 -8.29
CA HIS A 218 -3.28 -9.94 -8.97
C HIS A 218 -4.67 -9.35 -8.73
N PRO A 219 -4.81 -8.03 -8.80
CA PRO A 219 -6.10 -7.40 -8.53
C PRO A 219 -7.05 -7.57 -9.73
N SER A 220 -8.34 -7.76 -9.44
CA SER A 220 -9.42 -7.52 -10.39
C SER A 220 -9.58 -6.01 -10.64
N PRO A 221 -10.44 -5.57 -11.57
CA PRO A 221 -10.79 -4.14 -11.69
C PRO A 221 -11.26 -3.52 -10.38
N ALA A 222 -12.10 -4.23 -9.60
CA ALA A 222 -12.57 -3.77 -8.30
C ALA A 222 -11.42 -3.68 -7.27
N GLY A 223 -10.48 -4.65 -7.29
CA GLY A 223 -9.27 -4.61 -6.46
C GLY A 223 -8.36 -3.43 -6.80
N THR A 224 -8.13 -3.17 -8.09
CA THR A 224 -7.36 -1.99 -8.54
C THR A 224 -8.03 -0.69 -8.11
N TYR A 225 -9.36 -0.59 -8.23
CA TYR A 225 -10.09 0.58 -7.81
C TYR A 225 -9.99 0.80 -6.29
N LEU A 226 -10.13 -0.26 -5.49
CA LEU A 226 -9.94 -0.18 -4.04
C LEU A 226 -8.53 0.33 -3.69
N ALA A 227 -7.49 -0.25 -4.29
CA ALA A 227 -6.11 0.20 -4.10
C ALA A 227 -5.92 1.68 -4.48
N THR A 228 -6.56 2.13 -5.56
CA THR A 228 -6.58 3.54 -5.99
C THR A 228 -7.22 4.44 -4.94
N CYS A 229 -8.39 4.06 -4.42
CA CYS A 229 -9.10 4.82 -3.37
C CYS A 229 -8.28 4.96 -2.08
N VAL A 230 -7.62 3.86 -1.65
CA VAL A 230 -6.74 3.88 -0.47
C VAL A 230 -5.54 4.79 -0.70
N THR A 231 -4.94 4.71 -1.88
CA THR A 231 -3.79 5.54 -2.25
C THR A 231 -4.18 7.02 -2.28
N PHE A 232 -5.31 7.34 -2.89
CA PHE A 232 -5.85 8.71 -2.88
C PHE A 232 -6.05 9.21 -1.44
N ALA A 233 -6.73 8.44 -0.60
CA ALA A 233 -7.00 8.83 0.78
C ALA A 233 -5.70 9.03 1.60
N ALA A 234 -4.74 8.11 1.46
CA ALA A 234 -3.47 8.18 2.19
C ALA A 234 -2.59 9.35 1.75
N LEU A 235 -2.50 9.61 0.44
CA LEU A 235 -1.65 10.69 -0.08
C LEU A 235 -2.28 12.07 0.11
N THR A 236 -3.60 12.21 -0.03
CA THR A 236 -4.27 13.51 0.03
C THR A 236 -4.80 13.86 1.43
N GLY A 237 -4.94 12.87 2.32
CA GLY A 237 -5.62 13.04 3.60
C GLY A 237 -7.13 13.31 3.47
N ARG A 238 -7.73 13.04 2.29
CA ARG A 238 -9.14 13.29 1.99
C ARG A 238 -9.90 12.02 1.66
N SER A 239 -11.19 12.03 2.00
CA SER A 239 -12.08 10.93 1.67
C SER A 239 -12.27 10.78 0.15
N PRO A 240 -12.16 9.57 -0.40
CA PRO A 240 -12.55 9.28 -1.78
C PRO A 240 -14.06 9.16 -1.97
N VAL A 241 -14.86 9.15 -0.89
CA VAL A 241 -16.32 8.99 -0.94
C VAL A 241 -16.94 10.12 -1.74
N GLY A 242 -17.74 9.75 -2.75
CA GLY A 242 -18.39 10.70 -3.67
C GLY A 242 -17.48 11.18 -4.81
N ASN A 243 -16.27 10.66 -4.94
CA ASN A 243 -15.45 10.95 -6.12
C ASN A 243 -16.12 10.40 -7.38
N SER A 244 -16.23 11.22 -8.42
CA SER A 244 -16.95 10.88 -9.66
C SER A 244 -16.18 9.92 -10.57
N TYR A 245 -14.91 9.68 -10.34
CA TYR A 245 -14.15 8.66 -11.07
C TYR A 245 -14.45 7.27 -10.51
N THR A 246 -14.99 6.40 -11.34
CA THR A 246 -15.49 5.08 -10.90
C THR A 246 -14.79 3.89 -11.55
N MET A 247 -13.85 4.13 -12.46
CA MET A 247 -13.21 3.08 -13.26
C MET A 247 -14.23 2.20 -14.05
N GLY A 248 -15.46 2.72 -14.25
CA GLY A 248 -16.54 1.98 -14.94
C GLY A 248 -17.25 0.92 -14.10
N LEU A 249 -17.02 0.88 -12.79
CA LEU A 249 -17.73 0.01 -11.85
C LEU A 249 -19.13 0.53 -11.57
N ASP A 250 -20.04 -0.36 -11.16
CA ASP A 250 -21.40 0.00 -10.75
C ASP A 250 -21.41 0.82 -9.45
N ALA A 251 -22.44 1.63 -9.26
CA ALA A 251 -22.52 2.57 -8.15
C ALA A 251 -22.45 1.91 -6.75
N PRO A 252 -23.17 0.81 -6.46
CA PRO A 252 -23.06 0.12 -5.17
C PRO A 252 -21.64 -0.36 -4.85
N THR A 253 -20.95 -0.93 -5.86
CA THR A 253 -19.55 -1.35 -5.71
C THR A 253 -18.62 -0.15 -5.43
N VAL A 254 -18.80 0.93 -6.16
CA VAL A 254 -18.02 2.18 -5.98
C VAL A 254 -18.18 2.72 -4.57
N GLU A 255 -19.41 2.88 -4.09
CA GLU A 255 -19.71 3.39 -2.74
C GLU A 255 -19.07 2.54 -1.65
N LEU A 256 -19.20 1.21 -1.76
CA LEU A 256 -18.59 0.27 -0.83
C LEU A 256 -17.06 0.43 -0.79
N LEU A 257 -16.41 0.45 -1.97
CA LEU A 257 -14.96 0.49 -2.06
C LEU A 257 -14.38 1.83 -1.61
N GLN A 258 -15.01 2.94 -1.97
CA GLN A 258 -14.63 4.27 -1.51
C GLN A 258 -14.73 4.39 0.01
N LYS A 259 -15.85 3.91 0.58
CA LYS A 259 -16.05 3.93 2.04
C LYS A 259 -15.05 3.02 2.75
N ALA A 260 -14.87 1.80 2.29
CA ALA A 260 -13.93 0.85 2.89
C ALA A 260 -12.49 1.38 2.86
N ALA A 261 -12.09 2.04 1.77
CA ALA A 261 -10.78 2.68 1.65
C ALA A 261 -10.60 3.78 2.69
N TRP A 262 -11.59 4.68 2.82
CA TRP A 262 -11.54 5.77 3.80
C TRP A 262 -11.51 5.27 5.24
N ASP A 263 -12.40 4.37 5.60
CA ASP A 263 -12.46 3.78 6.95
C ASP A 263 -11.14 3.08 7.31
N THR A 264 -10.50 2.41 6.33
CA THR A 264 -9.22 1.74 6.55
C THR A 264 -8.09 2.74 6.82
N VAL A 265 -8.02 3.82 6.04
CA VAL A 265 -7.00 4.85 6.20
C VAL A 265 -7.15 5.55 7.54
N GLN A 266 -8.38 5.93 7.93
CA GLN A 266 -8.65 6.56 9.22
C GLN A 266 -8.26 5.65 10.39
N GLU A 267 -8.69 4.40 10.38
CA GLU A 267 -8.37 3.43 11.43
C GLU A 267 -6.86 3.17 11.52
N TYR A 268 -6.19 2.98 10.39
CA TYR A 268 -4.76 2.69 10.36
C TYR A 268 -3.92 3.85 10.89
N TYR A 269 -4.29 5.09 10.57
CA TYR A 269 -3.59 6.28 11.06
C TYR A 269 -4.08 6.79 12.42
N GLY A 270 -5.18 6.25 12.96
CA GLY A 270 -5.75 6.66 14.24
C GLY A 270 -6.40 8.05 14.20
N LEU A 271 -7.09 8.39 13.10
CA LEU A 271 -7.73 9.68 12.84
C LEU A 271 -9.21 9.67 13.22
#